data_acc5e20da1490af7df4742b68dbf4289
#
_entry.id   acc5e20da1490af7df4742b68dbf4289
#
_cell.length_a   1.000
_cell.length_b   1.000
_cell.length_c   1.000
_cell.angle_alpha   90.00
_cell.angle_beta   90.00
_cell.angle_gamma   90.00
#
_symmetry.space_group_name_H-M   'P 1'
#
loop_
_entity.id
_entity.type
_entity.pdbx_description
1 polymer ?
#
loop_
_entity_poly.entity_id
_entity_poly.type
_entity_poly.pdbx_seq_one_letter_code
_entity_poly.pdbx_strand_id
1 'polypeptide(L)'
;MSADSHAASSVEIESKYDVDDTTPLPDWSALPGVVSVGAAEPRDLDARYVDTPAADLARAGIAVRRRTGGPDAGWHVKGPLDGAGRTETHWPLDDDTSTAPGADLVVPPAVQDAVAAHAAPPFIPLARLRNDRTAYALLDADGEQVAEFVDDHVRARDERRGAESAWREWEVELGPAGPADEQGRAAFFAAVDAAVFAAGGRPAASGSKLARALGH
;
A
#
# COMPACT_ATOMS: atom_id res chain seq x y z
N MET A 1 15.35 -26.21 12.77
CA MET A 1 13.93 -26.37 12.37
C MET A 1 13.53 -25.01 11.82
N SER A 2 13.58 -24.87 10.49
CA SER A 2 13.17 -23.62 9.82
C SER A 2 11.68 -23.47 10.05
N ALA A 3 11.25 -22.38 10.68
CA ALA A 3 9.86 -21.96 10.66
C ALA A 3 9.54 -21.66 9.19
N ASP A 4 8.67 -22.45 8.56
CA ASP A 4 8.05 -22.12 7.29
C ASP A 4 7.27 -20.81 7.52
N SER A 5 7.88 -19.68 7.14
CA SER A 5 7.23 -18.38 7.09
C SER A 5 6.18 -18.49 5.98
N HIS A 6 4.94 -18.80 6.35
CA HIS A 6 3.86 -18.99 5.40
C HIS A 6 3.51 -17.65 4.77
N ALA A 7 3.69 -17.55 3.46
CA ALA A 7 3.20 -16.41 2.68
C ALA A 7 1.67 -16.34 2.76
N ALA A 8 1.14 -15.15 3.02
CA ALA A 8 -0.29 -14.86 2.87
C ALA A 8 -0.50 -14.12 1.54
N SER A 9 -1.53 -14.50 0.79
CA SER A 9 -1.90 -13.82 -0.46
C SER A 9 -3.30 -13.25 -0.35
N SER A 10 -3.48 -12.01 -0.79
CA SER A 10 -4.75 -11.30 -0.82
C SER A 10 -4.92 -10.58 -2.16
N VAL A 11 -6.16 -10.16 -2.44
CA VAL A 11 -6.46 -9.24 -3.53
C VAL A 11 -6.90 -7.93 -2.90
N GLU A 12 -6.12 -6.87 -3.12
CA GLU A 12 -6.45 -5.52 -2.69
C GLU A 12 -7.34 -4.84 -3.74
N ILE A 13 -8.42 -4.22 -3.27
CA ILE A 13 -9.32 -3.39 -4.07
C ILE A 13 -9.38 -2.04 -3.38
N GLU A 14 -8.80 -1.03 -3.99
CA GLU A 14 -8.59 0.29 -3.38
C GLU A 14 -8.81 1.42 -4.37
N SER A 15 -9.13 2.60 -3.84
CA SER A 15 -9.07 3.88 -4.55
C SER A 15 -8.08 4.81 -3.87
N LYS A 16 -7.38 5.63 -4.69
CA LYS A 16 -6.34 6.57 -4.23
C LYS A 16 -6.68 7.97 -4.68
N TYR A 17 -6.32 8.95 -3.83
CA TYR A 17 -6.65 10.35 -4.05
C TYR A 17 -5.48 11.25 -3.67
N ASP A 18 -5.23 12.25 -4.51
CA ASP A 18 -4.34 13.36 -4.19
C ASP A 18 -5.10 14.38 -3.36
N VAL A 19 -4.46 14.85 -2.29
CA VAL A 19 -4.98 15.90 -1.41
C VAL A 19 -3.89 16.91 -1.07
N ASP A 20 -4.32 18.13 -0.75
CA ASP A 20 -3.42 19.16 -0.26
C ASP A 20 -3.24 19.03 1.25
N ASP A 21 -2.15 19.57 1.82
CA ASP A 21 -1.82 19.43 3.24
C ASP A 21 -2.92 19.92 4.18
N THR A 22 -3.73 20.90 3.73
CA THR A 22 -4.81 21.51 4.51
C THR A 22 -6.19 20.93 4.21
N THR A 23 -6.30 19.95 3.32
CA THR A 23 -7.59 19.33 2.97
C THR A 23 -8.17 18.65 4.22
N PRO A 24 -9.41 19.00 4.65
CA PRO A 24 -10.05 18.35 5.79
C PRO A 24 -10.39 16.90 5.48
N LEU A 25 -10.48 16.04 6.50
CA LEU A 25 -10.90 14.65 6.31
C LEU A 25 -12.33 14.59 5.75
N PRO A 26 -12.63 13.59 4.90
CA PRO A 26 -13.97 13.40 4.34
C PRO A 26 -15.01 13.04 5.41
N ASP A 27 -16.27 13.36 5.13
CA ASP A 27 -17.42 12.84 5.89
C ASP A 27 -17.85 11.50 5.32
N TRP A 28 -17.69 10.45 6.10
CA TRP A 28 -18.01 9.08 5.71
C TRP A 28 -19.45 8.65 6.03
N SER A 29 -20.27 9.53 6.57
CA SER A 29 -21.64 9.22 7.06
C SER A 29 -22.60 8.75 5.95
N ALA A 30 -22.31 9.04 4.68
CA ALA A 30 -23.13 8.66 3.55
C ALA A 30 -22.66 7.38 2.84
N LEU A 31 -21.61 6.71 3.32
CA LEU A 31 -21.10 5.51 2.68
C LEU A 31 -22.02 4.31 2.91
N PRO A 32 -22.38 3.55 1.84
CA PRO A 32 -23.19 2.35 1.98
C PRO A 32 -22.53 1.33 2.92
N GLY A 33 -23.28 0.84 3.91
CA GLY A 33 -22.82 -0.18 4.86
C GLY A 33 -21.93 0.34 5.98
N VAL A 34 -21.51 1.60 5.97
CA VAL A 34 -20.69 2.20 7.04
C VAL A 34 -21.62 2.90 8.05
N VAL A 35 -21.47 2.56 9.31
CA VAL A 35 -22.26 3.12 10.43
C VAL A 35 -21.38 3.96 11.37
N SER A 36 -20.11 3.62 11.48
CA SER A 36 -19.19 4.35 12.36
C SER A 36 -17.76 4.35 11.80
N VAL A 37 -16.98 5.32 12.28
CA VAL A 37 -15.55 5.44 11.99
C VAL A 37 -14.78 5.14 13.26
N GLY A 38 -13.83 4.21 13.17
CA GLY A 38 -12.96 3.84 14.29
C GLY A 38 -12.04 5.00 14.72
N ALA A 39 -11.38 4.82 15.85
CA ALA A 39 -10.40 5.78 16.33
C ALA A 39 -9.21 5.89 15.35
N ALA A 40 -8.62 7.09 15.29
CA ALA A 40 -7.38 7.32 14.53
C ALA A 40 -6.26 6.43 15.06
N GLU A 41 -5.63 5.66 14.18
CA GLU A 41 -4.50 4.79 14.48
C GLU A 41 -3.24 5.29 13.75
N PRO A 42 -2.29 5.91 14.45
CA PRO A 42 -1.03 6.33 13.86
C PRO A 42 -0.13 5.12 13.54
N ARG A 43 0.50 5.13 12.36
CA ARG A 43 1.44 4.10 11.92
C ARG A 43 2.64 4.75 11.23
N ASP A 44 3.83 4.61 11.78
CA ASP A 44 5.08 5.06 11.14
C ASP A 44 5.62 3.94 10.26
N LEU A 45 5.54 4.11 8.95
CA LEU A 45 5.92 3.09 7.97
C LEU A 45 7.23 3.47 7.27
N ASP A 46 8.13 2.50 7.11
CA ASP A 46 9.36 2.66 6.31
C ASP A 46 9.45 1.52 5.31
N ALA A 47 9.24 1.83 4.04
CA ALA A 47 9.23 0.87 2.94
C ALA A 47 10.45 1.09 2.03
N ARG A 48 11.24 0.02 1.83
CA ARG A 48 12.39 -0.02 0.92
C ARG A 48 12.07 -0.92 -0.25
N TYR A 49 12.06 -0.34 -1.44
CA TYR A 49 11.78 -1.04 -2.69
C TYR A 49 13.07 -1.50 -3.36
N VAL A 50 12.99 -2.65 -4.03
CA VAL A 50 14.08 -3.23 -4.80
C VAL A 50 13.64 -3.55 -6.21
N ASP A 51 14.61 -3.56 -7.13
CA ASP A 51 14.46 -4.08 -8.48
C ASP A 51 15.84 -4.54 -9.01
N THR A 52 15.87 -5.22 -10.15
CA THR A 52 17.13 -5.49 -10.85
C THR A 52 17.70 -4.20 -11.44
N PRO A 53 19.02 -4.15 -11.75
CA PRO A 53 19.60 -3.01 -12.46
C PRO A 53 18.89 -2.66 -13.77
N ALA A 54 18.29 -3.67 -14.43
CA ALA A 54 17.56 -3.51 -15.68
C ALA A 54 16.07 -3.12 -15.49
N ALA A 55 15.58 -2.99 -14.24
CA ALA A 55 14.18 -2.71 -13.91
C ALA A 55 13.20 -3.79 -14.41
N ASP A 56 13.57 -5.06 -14.24
CA ASP A 56 12.78 -6.19 -14.74
C ASP A 56 11.41 -6.29 -14.03
N LEU A 57 11.38 -6.07 -12.71
CA LEU A 57 10.14 -6.08 -11.93
C LEU A 57 9.20 -4.96 -12.37
N ALA A 58 9.72 -3.73 -12.49
CA ALA A 58 8.93 -2.59 -12.94
C ALA A 58 8.33 -2.82 -14.34
N ARG A 59 9.10 -3.40 -15.27
CA ARG A 59 8.59 -3.76 -16.61
C ARG A 59 7.50 -4.83 -16.59
N ALA A 60 7.54 -5.72 -15.60
CA ALA A 60 6.50 -6.72 -15.38
C ALA A 60 5.29 -6.18 -14.57
N GLY A 61 5.29 -4.91 -14.18
CA GLY A 61 4.26 -4.33 -13.32
C GLY A 61 4.29 -4.83 -11.88
N ILE A 62 5.43 -5.37 -11.44
CA ILE A 62 5.63 -5.96 -10.11
C ILE A 62 6.40 -4.97 -9.22
N ALA A 63 5.99 -4.87 -7.97
CA ALA A 63 6.73 -4.13 -6.95
C ALA A 63 7.12 -5.07 -5.81
N VAL A 64 8.40 -5.06 -5.43
CA VAL A 64 8.92 -5.79 -4.27
C VAL A 64 9.42 -4.79 -3.25
N ARG A 65 8.92 -4.91 -2.01
CA ARG A 65 9.33 -4.04 -0.91
C ARG A 65 9.53 -4.81 0.39
N ARG A 66 10.43 -4.32 1.22
CA ARG A 66 10.47 -4.60 2.65
C ARG A 66 9.88 -3.42 3.40
N ARG A 67 8.86 -3.65 4.23
CA ARG A 67 8.24 -2.62 5.08
C ARG A 67 8.44 -2.93 6.54
N THR A 68 8.78 -1.91 7.32
CA THR A 68 8.77 -1.93 8.79
C THR A 68 7.72 -0.95 9.29
N GLY A 69 7.25 -1.17 10.52
CA GLY A 69 6.13 -0.42 11.10
C GLY A 69 4.77 -0.92 10.61
N GLY A 70 3.73 -0.64 11.39
CA GLY A 70 2.37 -1.11 11.12
C GLY A 70 2.16 -2.62 11.42
N PRO A 71 0.90 -3.07 11.31
CA PRO A 71 0.53 -4.45 11.68
C PRO A 71 1.03 -5.50 10.67
N ASP A 72 1.35 -5.10 9.45
CA ASP A 72 1.77 -5.94 8.34
C ASP A 72 3.25 -5.71 7.95
N ALA A 73 4.11 -5.47 8.94
CA ALA A 73 5.55 -5.39 8.72
C ALA A 73 6.06 -6.68 8.06
N GLY A 74 6.79 -6.54 6.93
CA GLY A 74 7.15 -7.71 6.15
C GLY A 74 7.77 -7.40 4.78
N TRP A 75 7.98 -8.47 4.03
CA TRP A 75 8.23 -8.41 2.61
C TRP A 75 6.92 -8.52 1.85
N HIS A 76 6.76 -7.70 0.83
CA HIS A 76 5.57 -7.64 0.01
C HIS A 76 5.94 -7.72 -1.46
N VAL A 77 5.20 -8.56 -2.18
CA VAL A 77 5.24 -8.62 -3.64
C VAL A 77 3.86 -8.24 -4.15
N LYS A 78 3.75 -7.06 -4.77
CA LYS A 78 2.53 -6.62 -5.45
C LYS A 78 2.64 -6.92 -6.93
N GLY A 79 1.69 -7.71 -7.45
CA GLY A 79 1.58 -8.05 -8.86
C GLY A 79 1.08 -6.90 -9.73
N PRO A 80 0.94 -7.10 -11.04
CA PRO A 80 0.29 -6.15 -11.93
C PRO A 80 -1.18 -5.98 -11.56
N LEU A 81 -1.77 -4.85 -11.99
CA LEU A 81 -3.21 -4.63 -11.86
C LEU A 81 -3.96 -5.65 -12.73
N ASP A 82 -4.93 -6.36 -12.15
CA ASP A 82 -5.83 -7.27 -12.86
C ASP A 82 -7.29 -6.87 -12.56
N GLY A 83 -7.97 -6.34 -13.56
CA GLY A 83 -9.28 -5.72 -13.35
C GLY A 83 -9.24 -4.58 -12.36
N ALA A 84 -10.08 -4.64 -11.32
CA ALA A 84 -10.17 -3.64 -10.25
C ALA A 84 -9.26 -3.95 -9.05
N GLY A 85 -8.52 -5.06 -9.08
CA GLY A 85 -7.72 -5.51 -7.95
C GLY A 85 -6.26 -5.79 -8.31
N ARG A 86 -5.44 -5.96 -7.27
CA ARG A 86 -4.04 -6.30 -7.37
C ARG A 86 -3.71 -7.40 -6.36
N THR A 87 -3.10 -8.48 -6.82
CA THR A 87 -2.60 -9.52 -5.91
C THR A 87 -1.43 -8.98 -5.11
N GLU A 88 -1.49 -9.12 -3.79
CA GLU A 88 -0.36 -8.94 -2.90
C GLU A 88 -0.02 -10.23 -2.18
N THR A 89 1.26 -10.58 -2.13
CA THR A 89 1.79 -11.66 -1.32
C THR A 89 2.69 -11.07 -0.25
N HIS A 90 2.45 -11.47 1.01
CA HIS A 90 3.14 -10.95 2.19
C HIS A 90 3.86 -12.08 2.92
N TRP A 91 5.11 -11.82 3.33
CA TRP A 91 5.92 -12.63 4.24
C TRP A 91 6.26 -11.79 5.47
N PRO A 92 5.90 -12.21 6.68
CA PRO A 92 6.30 -11.53 7.91
C PRO A 92 7.81 -11.39 8.01
N LEU A 93 8.29 -10.37 8.74
CA LEU A 93 9.71 -10.27 9.07
C LEU A 93 10.06 -11.36 10.07
N ASP A 94 11.18 -12.07 9.81
CA ASP A 94 11.78 -12.94 10.79
C ASP A 94 12.44 -12.07 11.90
N ASP A 95 12.41 -12.54 13.13
CA ASP A 95 13.00 -11.86 14.30
C ASP A 95 14.51 -11.56 14.12
N ASP A 96 15.20 -12.34 13.28
CA ASP A 96 16.63 -12.24 12.97
C ASP A 96 16.98 -11.26 11.86
N THR A 97 15.99 -10.68 11.14
CA THR A 97 16.29 -9.72 10.08
C THR A 97 16.71 -8.40 10.68
N SER A 98 18.01 -8.10 10.61
CA SER A 98 18.60 -6.84 11.07
C SER A 98 17.82 -5.63 10.57
N THR A 99 17.19 -4.92 11.51
CA THR A 99 16.51 -3.65 11.28
C THR A 99 17.48 -2.46 11.31
N ALA A 100 18.80 -2.73 11.44
CA ALA A 100 19.80 -1.68 11.59
C ALA A 100 19.72 -0.70 10.41
N PRO A 101 19.71 0.62 10.68
CA PRO A 101 19.84 1.63 9.65
C PRO A 101 21.13 1.40 8.86
N GLY A 102 21.03 1.22 7.54
CA GLY A 102 22.19 0.99 6.66
C GLY A 102 22.59 -0.47 6.45
N ALA A 103 21.88 -1.45 7.03
CA ALA A 103 22.05 -2.86 6.68
C ALA A 103 21.68 -3.08 5.21
N ASP A 104 22.48 -3.90 4.49
CA ASP A 104 22.17 -4.30 3.13
C ASP A 104 20.79 -4.94 3.06
N LEU A 105 19.99 -4.52 2.07
CA LEU A 105 18.65 -5.03 1.84
C LEU A 105 18.77 -6.37 1.10
N VAL A 106 18.87 -7.47 1.84
CA VAL A 106 18.92 -8.80 1.27
C VAL A 106 17.51 -9.32 1.07
N VAL A 107 17.15 -9.62 -0.19
CA VAL A 107 15.85 -10.21 -0.52
C VAL A 107 15.85 -11.70 -0.14
N PRO A 108 14.91 -12.17 0.71
CA PRO A 108 14.85 -13.58 1.12
C PRO A 108 14.62 -14.53 -0.07
N PRO A 109 15.14 -15.77 -0.01
CA PRO A 109 14.93 -16.76 -1.09
C PRO A 109 13.46 -16.96 -1.47
N ALA A 110 12.54 -17.04 -0.50
CA ALA A 110 11.11 -17.21 -0.78
C ALA A 110 10.51 -16.05 -1.59
N VAL A 111 10.97 -14.82 -1.35
CA VAL A 111 10.57 -13.63 -2.12
C VAL A 111 11.20 -13.63 -3.51
N GLN A 112 12.47 -14.07 -3.63
CA GLN A 112 13.13 -14.23 -4.92
C GLN A 112 12.41 -15.30 -5.79
N ASP A 113 12.04 -16.42 -5.19
CA ASP A 113 11.31 -17.51 -5.85
C ASP A 113 9.94 -17.04 -6.38
N ALA A 114 9.24 -16.20 -5.60
CA ALA A 114 7.95 -15.65 -5.99
C ALA A 114 8.02 -14.74 -7.25
N VAL A 115 9.17 -14.15 -7.53
CA VAL A 115 9.36 -13.27 -8.71
C VAL A 115 10.27 -13.88 -9.78
N ALA A 116 10.74 -15.11 -9.62
CA ALA A 116 11.75 -15.76 -10.47
C ALA A 116 11.37 -15.86 -11.96
N ALA A 117 10.06 -15.89 -12.27
CA ALA A 117 9.57 -15.86 -13.64
C ALA A 117 9.80 -14.50 -14.35
N HIS A 118 10.06 -13.44 -13.60
CA HIS A 118 10.14 -12.06 -14.11
C HIS A 118 11.50 -11.42 -13.89
N ALA A 119 12.20 -11.77 -12.80
CA ALA A 119 13.45 -11.15 -12.41
C ALA A 119 14.36 -12.12 -11.66
N ALA A 120 15.67 -11.97 -11.83
CA ALA A 120 16.71 -12.72 -11.13
C ALA A 120 17.69 -11.77 -10.44
N PRO A 121 18.30 -12.16 -9.31
CA PRO A 121 19.35 -11.36 -8.66
C PRO A 121 20.46 -10.92 -9.63
N PRO A 122 21.15 -9.80 -9.36
CA PRO A 122 21.12 -9.04 -8.13
C PRO A 122 19.92 -8.08 -8.05
N PHE A 123 19.31 -7.98 -6.86
CA PHE A 123 18.36 -6.93 -6.54
C PHE A 123 19.08 -5.75 -5.87
N ILE A 124 18.79 -4.53 -6.33
CA ILE A 124 19.39 -3.30 -5.81
C ILE A 124 18.31 -2.36 -5.27
N PRO A 125 18.65 -1.45 -4.34
CA PRO A 125 17.71 -0.44 -3.88
C PRO A 125 17.16 0.41 -5.03
N LEU A 126 15.84 0.57 -5.06
CA LEU A 126 15.12 1.35 -6.06
C LEU A 126 14.59 2.66 -5.48
N ALA A 127 13.88 2.58 -4.37
CA ALA A 127 13.32 3.73 -3.67
C ALA A 127 13.13 3.43 -2.18
N ARG A 128 13.12 4.48 -1.36
CA ARG A 128 12.71 4.42 0.05
C ARG A 128 11.57 5.38 0.28
N LEU A 129 10.50 4.90 0.90
CA LEU A 129 9.33 5.69 1.27
C LEU A 129 9.13 5.61 2.79
N ARG A 130 9.14 6.76 3.43
CA ARG A 130 8.70 6.92 4.81
C ARG A 130 7.32 7.54 4.79
N ASN A 131 6.40 6.96 5.53
CA ASN A 131 5.01 7.35 5.49
C ASN A 131 4.46 7.46 6.91
N ASP A 132 4.13 8.67 7.31
CA ASP A 132 3.40 8.95 8.53
C ASP A 132 1.91 8.75 8.19
N ARG A 133 1.39 7.54 8.46
CA ARG A 133 0.02 7.13 8.15
C ARG A 133 -0.87 7.31 9.37
N THR A 134 -2.09 7.81 9.14
CA THR A 134 -3.18 7.69 10.10
C THR A 134 -4.29 6.83 9.48
N ALA A 135 -4.57 5.69 10.08
CA ALA A 135 -5.59 4.75 9.61
C ALA A 135 -6.89 4.89 10.39
N TYR A 136 -8.02 4.68 9.71
CA TYR A 136 -9.37 4.72 10.26
C TYR A 136 -10.16 3.52 9.72
N ALA A 137 -10.62 2.63 10.60
CA ALA A 137 -11.54 1.59 10.22
C ALA A 137 -12.92 2.17 9.94
N LEU A 138 -13.51 1.88 8.79
CA LEU A 138 -14.91 2.20 8.45
C LEU A 138 -15.72 0.96 8.76
N LEU A 139 -16.60 1.05 9.77
CA LEU A 139 -17.25 -0.09 10.40
C LEU A 139 -18.75 -0.14 10.09
N ASP A 140 -19.28 -1.35 9.94
CA ASP A 140 -20.71 -1.61 9.85
C ASP A 140 -21.42 -1.63 11.23
N ALA A 141 -22.69 -2.04 11.26
CA ALA A 141 -23.50 -2.08 12.47
C ALA A 141 -23.04 -3.17 13.46
N ASP A 142 -22.35 -4.19 13.00
CA ASP A 142 -21.83 -5.30 13.81
C ASP A 142 -20.41 -5.01 14.28
N GLY A 143 -19.81 -3.89 13.84
CA GLY A 143 -18.44 -3.48 14.16
C GLY A 143 -17.39 -4.14 13.26
N GLU A 144 -17.81 -4.78 12.17
CA GLU A 144 -16.91 -5.39 11.20
C GLU A 144 -16.39 -4.35 10.19
N GLN A 145 -15.17 -4.54 9.70
CA GLN A 145 -14.51 -3.57 8.83
C GLN A 145 -14.99 -3.68 7.38
N VAL A 146 -15.79 -2.69 6.95
CA VAL A 146 -16.22 -2.52 5.56
C VAL A 146 -15.07 -2.03 4.68
N ALA A 147 -14.29 -1.09 5.18
CA ALA A 147 -13.12 -0.55 4.51
C ALA A 147 -12.13 0.04 5.53
N GLU A 148 -10.88 0.25 5.09
CA GLU A 148 -9.91 1.10 5.78
C GLU A 148 -9.71 2.38 4.97
N PHE A 149 -9.85 3.52 5.62
CA PHE A 149 -9.42 4.82 5.11
C PHE A 149 -8.07 5.16 5.72
N VAL A 150 -7.13 5.62 4.91
CA VAL A 150 -5.83 6.09 5.40
C VAL A 150 -5.51 7.48 4.88
N ASP A 151 -4.93 8.29 5.77
CA ASP A 151 -4.35 9.60 5.50
C ASP A 151 -2.82 9.48 5.60
N ASP A 152 -2.16 9.58 4.45
CA ASP A 152 -0.75 9.31 4.27
C ASP A 152 0.05 10.58 4.00
N HIS A 153 1.03 10.88 4.86
CA HIS A 153 2.05 11.91 4.63
C HIS A 153 3.35 11.22 4.22
N VAL A 154 3.64 11.23 2.93
CA VAL A 154 4.73 10.45 2.33
C VAL A 154 5.96 11.31 2.09
N ARG A 155 7.13 10.80 2.46
CA ARG A 155 8.46 11.29 2.06
C ARG A 155 9.17 10.16 1.32
N ALA A 156 9.51 10.43 0.07
CA ALA A 156 10.11 9.45 -0.82
C ALA A 156 11.50 9.89 -1.30
N ARG A 157 12.37 8.91 -1.52
CA ARG A 157 13.67 9.06 -2.17
C ARG A 157 13.81 8.01 -3.27
N ASP A 158 14.06 8.47 -4.49
CA ASP A 158 14.58 7.62 -5.58
C ASP A 158 16.06 7.33 -5.30
N GLU A 159 16.38 6.09 -4.95
CA GLU A 159 17.76 5.70 -4.59
C GLU A 159 18.72 5.66 -5.79
N ARG A 160 18.20 5.62 -7.01
CA ARG A 160 18.99 5.61 -8.23
C ARG A 160 19.39 7.02 -8.69
N ARG A 161 18.47 7.99 -8.55
CA ARG A 161 18.64 9.38 -8.98
C ARG A 161 19.00 10.32 -7.84
N GLY A 162 18.77 9.90 -6.59
CA GLY A 162 18.93 10.73 -5.41
C GLY A 162 17.85 11.81 -5.29
N ALA A 163 16.79 11.77 -6.09
CA ALA A 163 15.71 12.72 -6.05
C ALA A 163 14.80 12.45 -4.82
N GLU A 164 14.36 13.53 -4.19
CA GLU A 164 13.45 13.47 -3.05
C GLU A 164 12.13 14.16 -3.40
N SER A 165 11.03 13.62 -2.87
CA SER A 165 9.69 14.18 -3.01
C SER A 165 8.88 13.95 -1.75
N ALA A 166 7.86 14.80 -1.55
CA ALA A 166 6.92 14.64 -0.45
C ALA A 166 5.52 15.02 -0.92
N TRP A 167 4.50 14.32 -0.40
CA TRP A 167 3.11 14.60 -0.70
C TRP A 167 2.20 14.02 0.37
N ARG A 168 0.95 14.45 0.36
CA ARG A 168 -0.14 13.84 1.11
C ARG A 168 -1.09 13.15 0.14
N GLU A 169 -1.56 11.97 0.48
CA GLU A 169 -2.57 11.23 -0.29
C GLU A 169 -3.49 10.46 0.63
N TRP A 170 -4.67 10.14 0.14
CA TRP A 170 -5.62 9.27 0.80
C TRP A 170 -5.80 7.99 0.01
N GLU A 171 -6.04 6.89 0.74
CA GLU A 171 -6.44 5.60 0.16
C GLU A 171 -7.69 5.11 0.90
N VAL A 172 -8.58 4.45 0.17
CA VAL A 172 -9.67 3.67 0.74
C VAL A 172 -9.57 2.27 0.17
N GLU A 173 -9.34 1.30 1.05
CA GLU A 173 -9.22 -0.11 0.71
C GLU A 173 -10.40 -0.89 1.28
N LEU A 174 -11.00 -1.79 0.47
CA LEU A 174 -12.10 -2.64 0.93
C LEU A 174 -11.62 -3.62 1.99
N GLY A 175 -12.37 -3.67 3.10
CA GLY A 175 -12.21 -4.62 4.16
C GLY A 175 -12.99 -5.93 3.93
N PRO A 176 -12.86 -6.89 4.86
CA PRO A 176 -13.51 -8.19 4.75
C PRO A 176 -15.05 -8.14 4.78
N ALA A 177 -15.65 -7.11 5.41
CA ALA A 177 -17.09 -6.88 5.40
C ALA A 177 -17.56 -5.96 4.26
N GLY A 178 -16.66 -5.60 3.34
CA GLY A 178 -16.98 -4.81 2.16
C GLY A 178 -17.86 -5.56 1.15
N PRO A 179 -18.47 -4.82 0.18
CA PRO A 179 -19.34 -5.44 -0.80
C PRO A 179 -18.62 -6.51 -1.64
N ALA A 180 -19.19 -7.71 -1.67
CA ALA A 180 -18.58 -8.85 -2.33
C ALA A 180 -18.78 -8.86 -3.86
N ASP A 181 -19.89 -8.27 -4.35
CA ASP A 181 -20.23 -8.24 -5.77
C ASP A 181 -19.75 -6.94 -6.45
N GLU A 182 -19.62 -7.00 -7.77
CA GLU A 182 -19.12 -5.89 -8.56
C GLU A 182 -20.00 -4.64 -8.49
N GLN A 183 -21.33 -4.81 -8.48
CA GLN A 183 -22.27 -3.69 -8.42
C GLN A 183 -22.18 -2.98 -7.06
N GLY A 184 -22.10 -3.75 -5.98
CA GLY A 184 -21.94 -3.21 -4.63
C GLY A 184 -20.59 -2.46 -4.49
N ARG A 185 -19.51 -3.02 -5.01
CA ARG A 185 -18.20 -2.34 -5.01
C ARG A 185 -18.24 -1.04 -5.81
N ALA A 186 -18.86 -1.05 -6.99
CA ALA A 186 -19.00 0.16 -7.81
C ALA A 186 -19.81 1.25 -7.10
N ALA A 187 -20.93 0.87 -6.45
CA ALA A 187 -21.74 1.81 -5.66
C ALA A 187 -20.99 2.35 -4.43
N PHE A 188 -20.22 1.50 -3.74
CA PHE A 188 -19.39 1.89 -2.61
C PHE A 188 -18.33 2.91 -3.02
N PHE A 189 -17.53 2.61 -4.05
CA PHE A 189 -16.49 3.53 -4.49
C PHE A 189 -17.04 4.81 -5.10
N ALA A 190 -18.19 4.78 -5.74
CA ALA A 190 -18.86 6.02 -6.18
C ALA A 190 -19.25 6.93 -4.99
N ALA A 191 -19.66 6.36 -3.87
CA ALA A 191 -19.92 7.13 -2.65
C ALA A 191 -18.63 7.63 -1.99
N VAL A 192 -17.56 6.84 -2.00
CA VAL A 192 -16.21 7.26 -1.56
C VAL A 192 -15.73 8.45 -2.40
N ASP A 193 -15.80 8.37 -3.73
CA ASP A 193 -15.44 9.46 -4.63
C ASP A 193 -16.21 10.75 -4.29
N ALA A 194 -17.53 10.64 -4.08
CA ALA A 194 -18.36 11.79 -3.74
C ALA A 194 -17.93 12.45 -2.42
N ALA A 195 -17.66 11.65 -1.38
CA ALA A 195 -17.22 12.16 -0.08
C ALA A 195 -15.83 12.82 -0.17
N VAL A 196 -14.89 12.19 -0.87
CA VAL A 196 -13.53 12.70 -1.08
C VAL A 196 -13.54 14.00 -1.88
N PHE A 197 -14.30 14.07 -2.98
CA PHE A 197 -14.37 15.28 -3.82
C PHE A 197 -15.06 16.43 -3.09
N ALA A 198 -16.07 16.14 -2.26
CA ALA A 198 -16.70 17.15 -1.41
C ALA A 198 -15.71 17.74 -0.38
N ALA A 199 -14.76 16.95 0.11
CA ALA A 199 -13.70 17.41 1.00
C ALA A 199 -12.58 18.19 0.26
N GLY A 200 -12.50 18.11 -1.07
CA GLY A 200 -11.47 18.78 -1.89
C GLY A 200 -10.37 17.85 -2.40
N GLY A 201 -10.51 16.53 -2.19
CA GLY A 201 -9.64 15.54 -2.83
C GLY A 201 -9.92 15.39 -4.33
N ARG A 202 -9.00 14.76 -5.02
CA ARG A 202 -9.07 14.48 -6.47
C ARG A 202 -8.48 13.09 -6.76
N PRO A 203 -8.84 12.44 -7.86
CA PRO A 203 -8.23 11.16 -8.22
C PRO A 203 -6.71 11.27 -8.24
N ALA A 204 -6.01 10.26 -7.74
CA ALA A 204 -4.56 10.26 -7.72
C ALA A 204 -3.99 10.28 -9.14
N ALA A 205 -3.01 11.14 -9.38
CA ALA A 205 -2.31 11.25 -10.66
C ALA A 205 -1.41 10.04 -10.94
N SER A 206 -1.00 9.31 -9.91
CA SER A 206 -0.14 8.13 -10.02
C SER A 206 -0.81 6.89 -9.44
N GLY A 207 -0.73 5.77 -10.14
CA GLY A 207 -1.32 4.49 -9.72
C GLY A 207 -0.65 3.83 -8.51
N SER A 208 0.51 4.33 -8.07
CA SER A 208 1.19 3.81 -6.88
C SER A 208 2.17 4.83 -6.29
N LYS A 209 2.39 4.74 -4.97
CA LYS A 209 3.42 5.52 -4.27
C LYS A 209 4.82 5.34 -4.88
N LEU A 210 5.16 4.11 -5.30
CA LEU A 210 6.44 3.83 -5.95
C LEU A 210 6.57 4.56 -7.30
N ALA A 211 5.55 4.48 -8.16
CA ALA A 211 5.57 5.17 -9.45
C ALA A 211 5.72 6.69 -9.25
N ARG A 212 4.97 7.27 -8.30
CA ARG A 212 5.08 8.69 -7.95
C ARG A 212 6.48 9.07 -7.45
N ALA A 213 7.08 8.24 -6.58
CA ALA A 213 8.45 8.46 -6.09
C ALA A 213 9.51 8.43 -7.20
N LEU A 214 9.25 7.69 -8.28
CA LEU A 214 10.12 7.59 -9.45
C LEU A 214 9.80 8.62 -10.55
N GLY A 215 8.79 9.48 -10.36
CA GLY A 215 8.40 10.54 -11.29
C GLY A 215 7.50 10.09 -12.44
N HIS A 216 6.67 9.06 -12.21
CA HIS A 216 5.70 8.50 -13.18
C HIS A 216 4.26 8.72 -12.74
#